data_c949f7c147bee0941367dcbe3071fbdd
#
_entry.id   c949f7c147bee0941367dcbe3071fbdd
#
_cell.length_a   1.000
_cell.length_b   1.000
_cell.length_c   1.000
_cell.angle_alpha   90.00
_cell.angle_beta   90.00
_cell.angle_gamma   90.00
#
_symmetry.space_group_name_H-M   'P 1'
#
loop_
_entity.id
_entity.type
_entity.pdbx_description
1 polymer ?
#
loop_
_entity_poly.entity_id
_entity_poly.type
_entity_poly.pdbx_seq_one_letter_code
_entity_poly.pdbx_strand_id
1 'polypeptide(L)'
;GWAKMSDEQLADIARHCKANGQKAGIYFTPFSDWGKDPEAYINGNSGYKCKDAYLYANGKTQNMVAGGLAMDPTHPAIKERIRETAERFKRLGYEYIKIDFLTHGCAEADYYYDPEVQTGMQAYNKGMAYLLEQMEGMYITMAISPLFPSQYAHSRRIACDAWAGIGDTEYTLNSLTYGWWLNQVYTYNDPDHLLLEPVSDGENRARITSGVITGIFMNGDDLSYI
;
A
#
# COMPACT_ATOMS: atom_id res chain seq x y z
N GLY A 1 1.27 -9.85 -8.97
CA GLY A 1 0.67 -8.55 -9.31
C GLY A 1 -0.31 -8.66 -10.46
N TRP A 2 -1.22 -7.75 -10.52
CA TRP A 2 -2.30 -7.71 -11.50
C TRP A 2 -1.77 -7.39 -12.90
N ALA A 3 -0.72 -6.57 -13.00
CA ALA A 3 -0.05 -6.26 -14.25
C ALA A 3 1.19 -7.13 -14.39
N LYS A 4 1.21 -7.95 -15.43
CA LYS A 4 2.39 -8.75 -15.81
C LYS A 4 3.32 -7.90 -16.70
N MET A 5 3.77 -6.75 -16.17
CA MET A 5 4.69 -5.88 -16.89
C MET A 5 6.14 -6.33 -16.67
N SER A 6 6.92 -6.27 -17.73
CA SER A 6 8.37 -6.48 -17.62
C SER A 6 9.07 -5.30 -16.96
N ASP A 7 10.29 -5.51 -16.48
CA ASP A 7 11.12 -4.42 -15.93
C ASP A 7 11.36 -3.30 -16.96
N GLU A 8 11.46 -3.67 -18.24
CA GLU A 8 11.62 -2.71 -19.32
C GLU A 8 10.39 -1.81 -19.49
N GLN A 9 9.18 -2.41 -19.48
CA GLN A 9 7.93 -1.65 -19.54
C GLN A 9 7.76 -0.75 -18.32
N LEU A 10 8.07 -1.23 -17.12
CA LEU A 10 8.02 -0.44 -15.90
C LEU A 10 9.02 0.73 -15.93
N ALA A 11 10.27 0.48 -16.40
CA ALA A 11 11.27 1.53 -16.55
C ALA A 11 10.87 2.57 -17.61
N ASP A 12 10.18 2.14 -18.67
CA ASP A 12 9.67 3.04 -19.71
C ASP A 12 8.62 4.00 -19.16
N ILE A 13 7.67 3.51 -18.37
CA ILE A 13 6.70 4.35 -17.65
C ILE A 13 7.41 5.39 -16.78
N ALA A 14 8.40 4.97 -15.99
CA ALA A 14 9.13 5.89 -15.13
C ALA A 14 9.89 6.97 -15.94
N ARG A 15 10.48 6.60 -17.08
CA ARG A 15 11.12 7.55 -18.01
C ARG A 15 10.13 8.57 -18.59
N HIS A 16 8.94 8.12 -19.01
CA HIS A 16 7.89 9.00 -19.52
C HIS A 16 7.38 9.97 -18.44
N CYS A 17 7.12 9.50 -17.23
CA CYS A 17 6.79 10.37 -16.12
C CYS A 17 7.85 11.46 -15.91
N LYS A 18 9.11 11.06 -15.84
CA LYS A 18 10.23 12.00 -15.66
C LYS A 18 10.35 13.00 -16.79
N ALA A 19 10.19 12.58 -18.05
CA ALA A 19 10.22 13.46 -19.20
C ALA A 19 9.12 14.53 -19.17
N ASN A 20 7.99 14.24 -18.54
CA ASN A 20 6.87 15.15 -18.33
C ASN A 20 6.94 15.92 -17.01
N GLY A 21 8.05 15.87 -16.28
CA GLY A 21 8.20 16.53 -14.99
C GLY A 21 7.40 15.87 -13.84
N GLN A 22 6.96 14.63 -14.03
CA GLN A 22 6.20 13.86 -13.07
C GLN A 22 7.11 12.87 -12.33
N LYS A 23 6.72 12.47 -11.13
CA LYS A 23 7.34 11.39 -10.37
C LYS A 23 6.53 10.10 -10.55
N ALA A 24 7.21 9.02 -10.94
CA ALA A 24 6.57 7.73 -11.07
C ALA A 24 6.30 7.08 -9.72
N GLY A 25 5.09 6.52 -9.55
CA GLY A 25 4.66 5.78 -8.37
C GLY A 25 4.36 4.32 -8.68
N ILE A 26 4.53 3.46 -7.69
CA ILE A 26 4.26 2.02 -7.81
C ILE A 26 3.61 1.46 -6.53
N TYR A 27 3.04 0.27 -6.63
CA TYR A 27 2.27 -0.38 -5.57
C TYR A 27 2.96 -1.65 -5.05
N PHE A 28 2.87 -1.90 -3.75
CA PHE A 28 3.42 -3.08 -3.10
C PHE A 28 2.63 -3.51 -1.87
N THR A 29 2.51 -4.83 -1.65
CA THR A 29 1.89 -5.42 -0.45
C THR A 29 2.94 -6.25 0.30
N PRO A 30 3.65 -5.66 1.28
CA PRO A 30 4.81 -6.31 1.88
C PRO A 30 4.49 -7.53 2.74
N PHE A 31 3.35 -7.52 3.46
CA PHE A 31 3.04 -8.50 4.51
C PHE A 31 1.86 -9.41 4.16
N SER A 32 1.51 -9.53 2.88
CA SER A 32 0.39 -10.35 2.45
C SER A 32 0.75 -11.29 1.31
N ASP A 33 0.18 -12.49 1.32
CA ASP A 33 0.23 -13.44 0.22
C ASP A 33 -1.17 -13.64 -0.37
N TRP A 34 -1.29 -13.39 -1.67
CA TRP A 34 -2.50 -13.53 -2.45
C TRP A 34 -2.55 -14.83 -3.24
N GLY A 35 -1.40 -15.45 -3.44
CA GLY A 35 -1.26 -16.70 -4.16
C GLY A 35 -1.86 -17.89 -3.40
N LYS A 36 -1.75 -17.83 -2.06
CA LYS A 36 -2.27 -18.86 -1.15
C LYS A 36 -1.76 -20.28 -1.46
N ASP A 37 -0.62 -20.37 -2.11
CA ASP A 37 0.07 -21.63 -2.32
C ASP A 37 1.16 -21.77 -1.24
N PRO A 38 0.93 -22.60 -0.21
CA PRO A 38 1.87 -22.76 0.89
C PRO A 38 3.21 -23.37 0.45
N GLU A 39 3.23 -24.08 -0.67
CA GLU A 39 4.41 -24.75 -1.19
C GLU A 39 5.21 -23.88 -2.19
N ALA A 40 4.65 -22.75 -2.62
CA ALA A 40 5.38 -21.80 -3.46
C ALA A 40 6.56 -21.19 -2.71
N TYR A 41 7.67 -20.97 -3.41
CA TYR A 41 8.81 -20.25 -2.85
C TYR A 41 8.56 -18.76 -2.81
N ILE A 42 8.94 -18.12 -1.71
CA ILE A 42 8.95 -16.67 -1.60
C ILE A 42 10.02 -16.13 -2.57
N ASN A 43 9.69 -15.11 -3.37
CA ASN A 43 10.56 -14.53 -4.40
C ASN A 43 11.13 -15.56 -5.40
N GLY A 44 10.39 -16.64 -5.66
CA GLY A 44 10.78 -17.63 -6.65
C GLY A 44 11.90 -18.59 -6.24
N ASN A 45 12.81 -18.23 -5.35
CA ASN A 45 13.88 -19.11 -4.86
C ASN A 45 14.62 -18.61 -3.61
N SER A 46 13.90 -18.07 -2.64
CA SER A 46 14.50 -17.57 -1.39
C SER A 46 15.01 -18.68 -0.43
N GLY A 47 14.82 -19.96 -0.79
CA GLY A 47 15.05 -21.08 0.13
C GLY A 47 13.91 -21.32 1.12
N TYR A 48 12.93 -20.41 1.21
CA TYR A 48 11.76 -20.52 2.08
C TYR A 48 10.48 -20.60 1.27
N LYS A 49 9.56 -21.45 1.73
CA LYS A 49 8.22 -21.55 1.17
C LYS A 49 7.28 -20.54 1.84
N CYS A 50 6.18 -20.20 1.18
CA CYS A 50 5.21 -19.25 1.74
C CYS A 50 4.69 -19.70 3.11
N LYS A 51 4.47 -21.00 3.32
CA LYS A 51 4.06 -21.57 4.62
C LYS A 51 5.03 -21.28 5.76
N ASP A 52 6.32 -21.13 5.47
CA ASP A 52 7.35 -20.90 6.48
C ASP A 52 7.26 -19.48 7.06
N ALA A 53 6.67 -18.55 6.32
CA ALA A 53 6.50 -17.15 6.71
C ALA A 53 5.04 -16.75 7.01
N TYR A 54 4.08 -17.66 6.92
CA TYR A 54 2.72 -17.34 7.33
C TYR A 54 2.61 -17.17 8.84
N LEU A 55 1.75 -16.23 9.25
CA LEU A 55 1.35 -16.10 10.64
C LEU A 55 0.23 -17.11 10.95
N TYR A 56 0.41 -17.86 12.02
CA TYR A 56 -0.55 -18.86 12.48
C TYR A 56 -1.12 -18.47 13.84
N ALA A 57 -2.42 -18.61 14.04
CA ALA A 57 -3.05 -18.56 15.35
C ALA A 57 -3.93 -19.80 15.57
N ASN A 58 -3.74 -20.47 16.68
CA ASN A 58 -4.36 -21.77 16.98
C ASN A 58 -4.13 -22.79 15.85
N GLY A 59 -2.92 -22.81 15.30
CA GLY A 59 -2.50 -23.71 14.23
C GLY A 59 -3.14 -23.43 12.86
N LYS A 60 -3.83 -22.29 12.67
CA LYS A 60 -4.44 -21.90 11.40
C LYS A 60 -3.81 -20.62 10.86
N THR A 61 -3.62 -20.57 9.54
CA THR A 61 -3.17 -19.35 8.87
C THR A 61 -4.15 -18.21 9.08
N GLN A 62 -3.61 -16.99 9.26
CA GLN A 62 -4.41 -15.79 9.43
C GLN A 62 -4.88 -15.29 8.06
N ASN A 63 -6.20 -15.36 7.83
CA ASN A 63 -6.86 -14.81 6.65
C ASN A 63 -7.42 -13.43 7.02
N MET A 64 -6.76 -12.40 6.52
CA MET A 64 -7.07 -11.02 6.87
C MET A 64 -7.98 -10.34 5.83
N VAL A 65 -7.99 -9.02 5.81
CA VAL A 65 -8.79 -8.20 4.90
C VAL A 65 -8.63 -8.65 3.45
N ALA A 66 -9.73 -8.72 2.73
CA ALA A 66 -9.81 -9.17 1.33
C ALA A 66 -9.28 -10.59 1.08
N GLY A 67 -9.06 -11.37 2.14
CA GLY A 67 -8.67 -12.76 2.04
C GLY A 67 -7.18 -13.02 1.75
N GLY A 68 -6.32 -12.02 1.88
CA GLY A 68 -4.85 -12.22 1.85
C GLY A 68 -4.39 -13.00 3.09
N LEU A 69 -3.42 -13.89 2.93
CA LEU A 69 -2.78 -14.56 4.07
C LEU A 69 -1.71 -13.65 4.68
N ALA A 70 -1.73 -13.53 6.00
CA ALA A 70 -0.79 -12.72 6.75
C ALA A 70 0.60 -13.39 6.77
N MET A 71 1.62 -12.60 6.49
CA MET A 71 3.03 -13.03 6.52
C MET A 71 3.78 -12.30 7.64
N ASP A 72 4.69 -13.02 8.28
CA ASP A 72 5.48 -12.51 9.40
C ASP A 72 6.47 -11.42 8.95
N PRO A 73 6.31 -10.17 9.41
CA PRO A 73 7.23 -9.08 9.06
C PRO A 73 8.67 -9.29 9.54
N THR A 74 8.87 -10.19 10.52
CA THR A 74 10.19 -10.47 11.10
C THR A 74 10.94 -11.57 10.38
N HIS A 75 10.25 -12.33 9.51
CA HIS A 75 10.82 -13.46 8.79
C HIS A 75 11.88 -12.99 7.77
N PRO A 76 13.06 -13.66 7.69
CA PRO A 76 14.15 -13.23 6.81
C PRO A 76 13.77 -13.21 5.33
N ALA A 77 12.94 -14.13 4.86
CA ALA A 77 12.47 -14.12 3.48
C ALA A 77 11.54 -12.94 3.17
N ILE A 78 10.79 -12.43 4.14
CA ILE A 78 9.96 -11.22 3.99
C ILE A 78 10.86 -9.97 3.96
N LYS A 79 11.88 -9.90 4.80
CA LYS A 79 12.89 -8.85 4.74
C LYS A 79 13.61 -8.84 3.39
N GLU A 80 14.01 -10.00 2.89
CA GLU A 80 14.63 -10.15 1.57
C GLU A 80 13.69 -9.69 0.44
N ARG A 81 12.42 -10.08 0.49
CA ARG A 81 11.39 -9.61 -0.46
C ARG A 81 11.26 -8.09 -0.47
N ILE A 82 11.29 -7.46 0.70
CA ILE A 82 11.23 -5.99 0.83
C ILE A 82 12.48 -5.37 0.20
N ARG A 83 13.67 -5.87 0.54
CA ARG A 83 14.95 -5.38 0.01
C ARG A 83 15.00 -5.46 -1.52
N GLU A 84 14.75 -6.64 -2.08
CA GLU A 84 14.77 -6.85 -3.53
C GLU A 84 13.74 -5.97 -4.26
N THR A 85 12.54 -5.82 -3.66
CA THR A 85 11.50 -4.96 -4.23
C THR A 85 11.93 -3.50 -4.23
N ALA A 86 12.51 -3.01 -3.12
CA ALA A 86 13.00 -1.65 -3.01
C ALA A 86 14.12 -1.36 -4.02
N GLU A 87 15.11 -2.23 -4.09
CA GLU A 87 16.23 -2.12 -5.04
C GLU A 87 15.72 -2.11 -6.50
N ARG A 88 14.79 -3.02 -6.82
CA ARG A 88 14.18 -3.10 -8.14
C ARG A 88 13.48 -1.80 -8.52
N PHE A 89 12.60 -1.29 -7.67
CA PHE A 89 11.82 -0.09 -7.98
C PHE A 89 12.69 1.16 -8.07
N LYS A 90 13.67 1.33 -7.20
CA LYS A 90 14.64 2.42 -7.29
C LYS A 90 15.45 2.35 -8.59
N ARG A 91 15.95 1.17 -8.96
CA ARG A 91 16.67 0.95 -10.22
C ARG A 91 15.82 1.29 -11.45
N LEU A 92 14.50 1.01 -11.40
CA LEU A 92 13.57 1.30 -12.47
C LEU A 92 13.15 2.78 -12.54
N GLY A 93 13.52 3.60 -11.54
CA GLY A 93 13.28 5.04 -11.54
C GLY A 93 12.01 5.48 -10.80
N TYR A 94 11.45 4.64 -9.94
CA TYR A 94 10.28 5.01 -9.11
C TYR A 94 10.71 5.79 -7.87
N GLU A 95 9.99 6.87 -7.59
CA GLU A 95 10.25 7.78 -6.46
C GLU A 95 9.10 7.81 -5.44
N TYR A 96 7.97 7.15 -5.74
CA TYR A 96 6.79 7.05 -4.89
C TYR A 96 6.37 5.60 -4.77
N ILE A 97 5.95 5.18 -3.58
CA ILE A 97 5.42 3.85 -3.34
C ILE A 97 4.16 3.90 -2.47
N LYS A 98 3.10 3.25 -2.95
CA LYS A 98 1.93 2.91 -2.14
C LYS A 98 2.13 1.52 -1.57
N ILE A 99 2.25 1.43 -0.25
CA ILE A 99 2.29 0.16 0.48
C ILE A 99 0.93 -0.12 1.10
N ASP A 100 0.42 -1.31 0.89
CA ASP A 100 -0.97 -1.62 1.19
C ASP A 100 -1.12 -2.94 1.97
N PHE A 101 -2.33 -3.15 2.51
CA PHE A 101 -2.69 -4.32 3.32
C PHE A 101 -1.76 -4.54 4.51
N LEU A 102 -1.34 -3.45 5.13
CA LEU A 102 -0.34 -3.45 6.19
C LEU A 102 -0.84 -4.06 7.50
N THR A 103 -2.17 -4.07 7.73
CA THR A 103 -2.77 -4.75 8.88
C THR A 103 -2.46 -6.25 8.93
N HIS A 104 -2.11 -6.87 7.80
CA HIS A 104 -1.65 -8.25 7.78
C HIS A 104 -0.38 -8.45 8.62
N GLY A 105 0.52 -7.49 8.61
CA GLY A 105 1.73 -7.50 9.45
C GLY A 105 1.49 -7.26 10.94
N CYS A 106 0.25 -6.89 11.33
CA CYS A 106 -0.15 -6.71 12.72
C CYS A 106 -0.93 -7.90 13.28
N ALA A 107 -1.11 -8.98 12.51
CA ALA A 107 -1.87 -10.13 12.95
C ALA A 107 -1.23 -10.78 14.18
N GLU A 108 -2.04 -11.04 15.22
CA GLU A 108 -1.56 -11.80 16.36
C GLU A 108 -1.36 -13.26 15.98
N ALA A 109 -0.27 -13.86 16.43
CA ALA A 109 0.12 -15.21 16.06
C ALA A 109 0.64 -16.01 17.25
N ASP A 110 0.66 -17.34 17.11
CA ASP A 110 1.16 -18.24 18.13
C ASP A 110 2.67 -18.04 18.35
N TYR A 111 3.39 -17.64 17.30
CA TYR A 111 4.83 -17.33 17.32
C TYR A 111 5.21 -16.40 16.16
N TYR A 112 6.34 -15.72 16.30
CA TYR A 112 7.02 -14.96 15.27
C TYR A 112 8.41 -15.51 15.04
N TYR A 113 8.98 -15.33 13.85
CA TYR A 113 10.33 -15.78 13.55
C TYR A 113 11.37 -15.16 14.48
N ASP A 114 11.20 -13.88 14.81
CA ASP A 114 12.01 -13.20 15.81
C ASP A 114 11.50 -13.55 17.22
N PRO A 115 12.29 -14.30 18.03
CA PRO A 115 11.83 -14.77 19.34
C PRO A 115 11.64 -13.65 20.39
N GLU A 116 12.13 -12.43 20.11
CA GLU A 116 11.91 -11.28 20.99
C GLU A 116 10.54 -10.63 20.77
N VAL A 117 9.85 -10.99 19.67
CA VAL A 117 8.55 -10.45 19.30
C VAL A 117 7.45 -11.31 19.93
N GLN A 118 6.55 -10.64 20.65
CA GLN A 118 5.46 -11.29 21.39
C GLN A 118 4.08 -10.86 20.89
N THR A 119 3.98 -9.76 20.12
CA THR A 119 2.70 -9.23 19.63
C THR A 119 2.79 -8.85 18.15
N GLY A 120 1.64 -8.88 17.47
CA GLY A 120 1.56 -8.45 16.07
C GLY A 120 2.05 -7.03 15.86
N MET A 121 1.81 -6.15 16.83
CA MET A 121 2.26 -4.75 16.74
C MET A 121 3.79 -4.61 16.85
N GLN A 122 4.45 -5.47 17.65
CA GLN A 122 5.91 -5.52 17.70
C GLN A 122 6.49 -6.04 16.37
N ALA A 123 5.87 -7.09 15.79
CA ALA A 123 6.25 -7.61 14.47
C ALA A 123 6.12 -6.54 13.40
N TYR A 124 4.97 -5.87 13.36
CA TYR A 124 4.70 -4.75 12.45
C TYR A 124 5.76 -3.65 12.56
N ASN A 125 6.07 -3.20 13.78
CA ASN A 125 7.06 -2.15 13.99
C ASN A 125 8.45 -2.56 13.49
N LYS A 126 8.89 -3.78 13.74
CA LYS A 126 10.18 -4.28 13.21
C LYS A 126 10.18 -4.35 11.67
N GLY A 127 9.09 -4.87 11.09
CA GLY A 127 8.94 -4.95 9.63
C GLY A 127 8.89 -3.59 8.95
N MET A 128 8.13 -2.65 9.50
CA MET A 128 8.01 -1.30 8.96
C MET A 128 9.29 -0.48 9.11
N ALA A 129 10.01 -0.60 10.23
CA ALA A 129 11.32 0.04 10.39
C ALA A 129 12.31 -0.44 9.32
N TYR A 130 12.37 -1.75 9.08
CA TYR A 130 13.19 -2.31 8.02
C TYR A 130 12.75 -1.85 6.62
N LEU A 131 11.43 -1.84 6.35
CA LEU A 131 10.89 -1.36 5.08
C LEU A 131 11.28 0.10 4.84
N LEU A 132 11.15 0.96 5.85
CA LEU A 132 11.50 2.38 5.74
C LEU A 132 12.98 2.58 5.40
N GLU A 133 13.86 1.81 6.03
CA GLU A 133 15.29 1.80 5.71
C GLU A 133 15.54 1.43 4.23
N GLN A 134 14.91 0.33 3.76
CA GLN A 134 15.07 -0.10 2.38
C GLN A 134 14.46 0.87 1.36
N MET A 135 13.39 1.58 1.72
CA MET A 135 12.68 2.55 0.87
C MET A 135 13.20 3.98 1.04
N GLU A 136 14.34 4.18 1.69
CA GLU A 136 14.93 5.52 1.87
C GLU A 136 15.00 6.29 0.54
N GLY A 137 14.56 7.55 0.58
CA GLY A 137 14.50 8.43 -0.60
C GLY A 137 13.21 8.31 -1.41
N MET A 138 12.32 7.37 -1.11
CA MET A 138 11.00 7.27 -1.74
C MET A 138 9.93 7.97 -0.89
N TYR A 139 8.94 8.56 -1.55
CA TYR A 139 7.73 9.01 -0.88
C TYR A 139 6.83 7.80 -0.61
N ILE A 140 6.42 7.61 0.64
CA ILE A 140 5.64 6.45 1.08
C ILE A 140 4.22 6.87 1.44
N THR A 141 3.24 6.25 0.80
CA THR A 141 1.82 6.26 1.19
C THR A 141 1.42 4.89 1.69
N MET A 142 0.79 4.81 2.85
CA MET A 142 0.29 3.54 3.37
C MET A 142 -1.24 3.46 3.33
N ALA A 143 -1.73 2.23 3.09
CA ALA A 143 -3.15 1.91 3.08
C ALA A 143 -3.42 0.63 3.87
N ILE A 144 -4.68 0.47 4.31
CA ILE A 144 -5.13 -0.64 5.18
C ILE A 144 -4.09 -0.91 6.28
N SER A 145 -3.76 0.16 7.00
CA SER A 145 -2.73 0.16 8.04
C SER A 145 -3.33 0.52 9.39
N PRO A 146 -2.69 0.19 10.49
CA PRO A 146 -2.98 0.84 11.77
C PRO A 146 -2.92 2.36 11.62
N LEU A 147 -3.75 3.06 12.37
CA LEU A 147 -3.71 4.53 12.39
C LEU A 147 -2.40 5.04 13.01
N PHE A 148 -1.92 4.32 14.00
CA PHE A 148 -0.63 4.52 14.67
C PHE A 148 0.14 3.19 14.75
N PRO A 149 1.47 3.24 14.72
CA PRO A 149 2.34 4.42 14.66
C PRO A 149 2.38 5.09 13.29
N SER A 150 2.57 6.42 13.27
CA SER A 150 2.48 7.25 12.06
C SER A 150 3.84 7.52 11.39
N GLN A 151 4.95 7.25 12.07
CA GLN A 151 6.31 7.62 11.62
C GLN A 151 6.80 6.86 10.38
N TYR A 152 6.07 5.86 9.91
CA TYR A 152 6.51 5.00 8.82
C TYR A 152 6.08 5.46 7.42
N ALA A 153 5.32 6.55 7.32
CA ALA A 153 4.86 7.05 6.02
C ALA A 153 4.69 8.57 6.01
N HIS A 154 4.75 9.14 4.81
CA HIS A 154 4.48 10.55 4.58
C HIS A 154 2.98 10.82 4.49
N SER A 155 2.23 9.88 3.94
CA SER A 155 0.77 9.97 3.83
C SER A 155 0.10 8.64 4.11
N ARG A 156 -1.20 8.72 4.39
CA ARG A 156 -2.02 7.57 4.71
C ARG A 156 -3.39 7.69 4.04
N ARG A 157 -3.88 6.56 3.52
CA ARG A 157 -5.25 6.42 3.06
C ARG A 157 -6.21 6.50 4.25
N ILE A 158 -7.19 7.39 4.19
CA ILE A 158 -8.17 7.65 5.26
C ILE A 158 -9.60 7.27 4.90
N ALA A 159 -9.85 6.89 3.65
CA ALA A 159 -11.15 6.43 3.15
C ALA A 159 -11.04 5.06 2.49
N CYS A 160 -12.19 4.42 2.22
CA CYS A 160 -12.24 3.25 1.35
C CYS A 160 -12.02 3.63 -0.12
N ASP A 161 -11.90 2.61 -0.98
CA ASP A 161 -11.78 2.82 -2.41
C ASP A 161 -13.01 3.58 -2.94
N ALA A 162 -12.76 4.65 -3.67
CA ALA A 162 -13.78 5.44 -4.31
C ALA A 162 -14.01 4.95 -5.75
N TRP A 163 -15.25 4.80 -6.10
CA TRP A 163 -15.70 4.42 -7.43
C TRP A 163 -16.51 5.56 -8.06
N ALA A 164 -17.20 5.31 -9.18
CA ALA A 164 -17.92 6.33 -9.92
C ALA A 164 -19.21 6.84 -9.22
N GLY A 165 -19.73 6.17 -8.19
CA GLY A 165 -20.94 6.59 -7.48
C GLY A 165 -20.76 7.89 -6.69
N ILE A 166 -21.78 8.77 -6.69
CA ILE A 166 -21.71 10.03 -5.92
C ILE A 166 -21.60 9.79 -4.42
N GLY A 167 -22.10 8.66 -3.91
CA GLY A 167 -21.96 8.26 -2.52
C GLY A 167 -20.50 8.05 -2.09
N ASP A 168 -19.62 7.65 -3.01
CA ASP A 168 -18.19 7.52 -2.73
C ASP A 168 -17.55 8.89 -2.49
N THR A 169 -18.02 9.92 -3.22
CA THR A 169 -17.59 11.31 -2.97
C THR A 169 -18.03 11.81 -1.60
N GLU A 170 -19.26 11.50 -1.19
CA GLU A 170 -19.75 11.79 0.16
C GLU A 170 -18.90 11.10 1.21
N TYR A 171 -18.58 9.84 1.01
CA TYR A 171 -17.71 9.06 1.91
C TYR A 171 -16.31 9.68 2.03
N THR A 172 -15.73 10.06 0.90
CA THR A 172 -14.43 10.75 0.84
C THR A 172 -14.45 12.07 1.62
N LEU A 173 -15.50 12.90 1.42
CA LEU A 173 -15.68 14.15 2.15
C LEU A 173 -15.85 13.91 3.65
N ASN A 174 -16.61 12.92 4.06
CA ASN A 174 -16.79 12.58 5.46
C ASN A 174 -15.44 12.17 6.09
N SER A 175 -14.64 11.39 5.39
CA SER A 175 -13.31 10.99 5.87
C SER A 175 -12.37 12.19 6.04
N LEU A 176 -12.42 13.17 5.14
CA LEU A 176 -11.64 14.41 5.24
C LEU A 176 -12.10 15.30 6.40
N THR A 177 -13.42 15.44 6.58
CA THR A 177 -13.98 16.32 7.60
C THR A 177 -13.83 15.76 9.01
N TYR A 178 -14.17 14.50 9.23
CA TYR A 178 -14.01 13.86 10.53
C TYR A 178 -12.57 13.47 10.84
N GLY A 179 -11.75 13.23 9.83
CA GLY A 179 -10.34 12.90 9.93
C GLY A 179 -9.40 14.12 9.81
N TRP A 180 -9.90 15.36 9.80
CA TRP A 180 -9.09 16.55 9.58
C TRP A 180 -7.88 16.69 10.51
N TRP A 181 -7.99 16.23 11.75
CA TRP A 181 -6.91 16.25 12.74
C TRP A 181 -5.70 15.39 12.33
N LEU A 182 -5.87 14.42 11.44
CA LEU A 182 -4.78 13.61 10.89
C LEU A 182 -3.79 14.45 10.08
N ASN A 183 -4.16 15.65 9.61
CA ASN A 183 -3.25 16.58 8.96
C ASN A 183 -2.14 17.09 9.90
N GLN A 184 -2.28 16.89 11.21
CA GLN A 184 -1.23 17.17 12.19
C GLN A 184 -0.28 15.96 12.41
N VAL A 185 -0.62 14.82 11.83
CA VAL A 185 0.08 13.53 12.04
C VAL A 185 0.79 13.10 10.77
N TYR A 186 0.10 13.16 9.64
CA TYR A 186 0.65 12.83 8.31
C TYR A 186 0.83 14.10 7.49
N THR A 187 1.83 14.10 6.61
CA THR A 187 2.04 15.20 5.66
C THR A 187 0.83 15.40 4.76
N TYR A 188 0.21 14.30 4.32
CA TYR A 188 -1.04 14.31 3.54
C TYR A 188 -1.96 13.19 4.00
N ASN A 189 -3.26 13.51 4.02
CA ASN A 189 -4.32 12.52 4.09
C ASN A 189 -4.76 12.15 2.67
N ASP A 190 -4.81 10.86 2.40
CA ASP A 190 -5.25 10.33 1.12
C ASP A 190 -6.71 9.86 1.24
N PRO A 191 -7.70 10.64 0.72
CA PRO A 191 -9.11 10.25 0.77
C PRO A 191 -9.51 9.35 -0.39
N ASP A 192 -8.56 8.92 -1.21
CA ASP A 192 -8.71 8.30 -2.51
C ASP A 192 -8.98 9.30 -3.66
N HIS A 193 -9.16 8.77 -4.85
CA HIS A 193 -9.23 9.52 -6.08
C HIS A 193 -10.66 9.99 -6.42
N LEU A 194 -10.75 10.97 -7.31
CA LEU A 194 -11.96 11.36 -7.99
C LEU A 194 -12.04 10.63 -9.34
N LEU A 195 -13.19 10.05 -9.64
CA LEU A 195 -13.52 9.51 -10.96
C LEU A 195 -14.51 10.45 -11.64
N LEU A 196 -14.16 10.97 -12.80
CA LEU A 196 -14.94 11.95 -13.55
C LEU A 196 -15.69 11.33 -14.71
N GLU A 197 -15.39 10.09 -15.06
CA GLU A 197 -16.07 9.33 -16.11
C GLU A 197 -16.52 7.95 -15.57
N PRO A 198 -17.65 7.41 -16.03
CA PRO A 198 -18.67 7.95 -16.96
C PRO A 198 -19.90 8.53 -16.23
N VAL A 199 -19.74 9.58 -15.49
CA VAL A 199 -20.80 10.18 -14.65
C VAL A 199 -21.35 11.47 -15.23
N SER A 200 -22.48 11.96 -14.65
CA SER A 200 -23.14 13.18 -15.11
C SER A 200 -22.32 14.44 -14.80
N ASP A 201 -22.54 15.51 -15.57
CA ASP A 201 -21.91 16.82 -15.34
C ASP A 201 -22.18 17.35 -13.92
N GLY A 202 -23.36 17.11 -13.38
CA GLY A 202 -23.72 17.54 -12.02
C GLY A 202 -22.87 16.84 -10.96
N GLU A 203 -22.67 15.54 -11.09
CA GLU A 203 -21.81 14.76 -10.20
C GLU A 203 -20.34 15.18 -10.33
N ASN A 204 -19.87 15.40 -11.56
CA ASN A 204 -18.51 15.87 -11.82
C ASN A 204 -18.24 17.24 -11.18
N ARG A 205 -19.18 18.18 -11.30
CA ARG A 205 -19.08 19.48 -10.64
C ARG A 205 -19.02 19.33 -9.11
N ALA A 206 -19.84 18.46 -8.54
CA ALA A 206 -19.82 18.19 -7.10
C ALA A 206 -18.46 17.63 -6.66
N ARG A 207 -17.89 16.66 -7.38
CA ARG A 207 -16.58 16.06 -7.09
C ARG A 207 -15.45 17.07 -7.19
N ILE A 208 -15.38 17.81 -8.29
CA ILE A 208 -14.33 18.82 -8.50
C ILE A 208 -14.44 19.91 -7.43
N THR A 209 -15.65 20.38 -7.11
CA THR A 209 -15.86 21.37 -6.06
C THR A 209 -15.38 20.85 -4.72
N SER A 210 -15.68 19.61 -4.39
CA SER A 210 -15.23 18.93 -3.17
C SER A 210 -13.70 18.84 -3.12
N GLY A 211 -13.06 18.46 -4.21
CA GLY A 211 -11.62 18.39 -4.34
C GLY A 211 -10.96 19.76 -4.13
N VAL A 212 -11.50 20.82 -4.73
CA VAL A 212 -10.99 22.17 -4.59
C VAL A 212 -11.11 22.68 -3.15
N ILE A 213 -12.26 22.47 -2.49
CA ILE A 213 -12.50 22.93 -1.12
C ILE A 213 -11.59 22.23 -0.13
N THR A 214 -11.36 20.93 -0.34
CA THR A 214 -10.54 20.13 0.58
C THR A 214 -9.04 20.20 0.29
N GLY A 215 -8.66 20.78 -0.84
CA GLY A 215 -7.25 20.90 -1.26
C GLY A 215 -6.63 19.58 -1.73
N ILE A 216 -7.44 18.55 -1.93
CA ILE A 216 -6.97 17.24 -2.39
C ILE A 216 -7.58 16.96 -3.75
N PHE A 217 -6.71 16.80 -4.73
CA PHE A 217 -7.12 16.47 -6.10
C PHE A 217 -6.27 15.30 -6.62
N MET A 218 -6.87 14.12 -6.66
CA MET A 218 -6.31 12.94 -7.32
C MET A 218 -7.30 12.45 -8.35
N ASN A 219 -6.84 12.32 -9.59
CA ASN A 219 -7.65 11.78 -10.67
C ASN A 219 -7.38 10.28 -10.80
N GLY A 220 -8.45 9.48 -10.80
CA GLY A 220 -8.41 8.03 -10.99
C GLY A 220 -8.93 7.57 -12.35
N ASP A 221 -9.27 8.50 -13.25
CA ASP A 221 -9.75 8.15 -14.58
C ASP A 221 -8.65 7.53 -15.45
N ASP A 222 -9.07 6.65 -16.34
CA ASP A 222 -8.22 6.17 -17.42
C ASP A 222 -8.19 7.20 -18.56
N LEU A 223 -7.08 7.91 -18.67
CA LEU A 223 -6.88 8.94 -19.69
C LEU A 223 -6.39 8.38 -21.04
N SER A 224 -6.33 7.06 -21.21
CA SER A 224 -5.85 6.44 -22.46
C SER A 224 -6.83 6.61 -23.64
N TYR A 225 -8.02 7.09 -23.38
CA TYR A 225 -9.08 7.30 -24.38
C TYR A 225 -9.25 8.76 -24.85
N ILE A 226 -8.43 9.68 -24.34
CA ILE A 226 -8.51 11.11 -24.63
C ILE A 226 -7.51 11.48 -25.71
#